data_86fd1f4717b07f88e67e85b5aadd94a1
#
_entry.id   86fd1f4717b07f88e67e85b5aadd94a1
#
_cell.length_a   1.000
_cell.length_b   1.000
_cell.length_c   1.000
_cell.angle_alpha   90.00
_cell.angle_beta   90.00
_cell.angle_gamma   90.00
#
_symmetry.space_group_name_H-M   'P 1'
#
loop_
_entity.id
_entity.type
_entity.pdbx_description
1 polymer ?
#
loop_
_entity_poly.entity_id
_entity_poly.type
_entity_poly.pdbx_seq_one_letter_code
_entity_poly.pdbx_strand_id
1 'polypeptide(L)'
;MSLQVRGLPEIPADTVRVARSAFPQGSLAMSVRDRLGEVFADEPFAGAFGVRGAPGLSPALLSLVTVLQFAEDLTDRQAAAMAVRAIDWKYAMGMELGATGFDDSVLARFRARLVEHGMERVVFDRLLDWCRGQGLVGAGGKQRTDSTHVISAVRDLNRLELAGESVRAALEALAVVAPAWLAQAVNVPELALRYGERVNGWKIPSSQVKRERLATVFGQDAVALLRAVWAPTAPPVLRTLEPVALLRRITVQTYLVATDTRGREVIRKREADSDGVPPGHTRLASPYDPDARWAAKGEDLFWCGYKIHLTESCDAPPEAEAEAEAEAEAEAEAEAEAEAEAGGEPSPGRLPVRLITDVYTTDATVPDVNATAPVQENLATRGLAPGEHYLDAGYPSAALVRAASEQGITMVTPLRPDTSPQARADTGYAKDAFRIDWKARQVRCPEGRTSSGWYPVRQHGHDAIVVDFARSDCRPCPAREQCTASRRGTRMLTLQPRELHQALTAARTEQKTDTWQAKYALRAGIEGTINQALDVTGIRRARYRGLPKVRLQHAFSAAALNVIRLDAHWSTEGTPPALSRASRLTHLSYRLTA
;
A
#
# COMPACT_ATOMS: atom_id res chain seq x y z
N MET A 1 9.37 15.69 -26.85
CA MET A 1 8.57 14.84 -27.78
C MET A 1 7.18 15.46 -27.89
N SER A 2 6.64 15.53 -29.11
CA SER A 2 5.26 15.97 -29.34
C SER A 2 4.31 14.78 -29.34
N LEU A 3 3.04 15.01 -29.03
CA LEU A 3 1.95 14.05 -29.15
C LEU A 3 1.13 14.40 -30.38
N GLN A 4 0.85 13.39 -31.21
CA GLN A 4 -0.20 13.41 -32.20
C GLN A 4 -1.32 12.51 -31.69
N VAL A 5 -2.43 13.11 -31.29
CA VAL A 5 -3.59 12.39 -30.77
C VAL A 5 -4.19 11.54 -31.89
N ARG A 6 -4.07 10.21 -31.78
CA ARG A 6 -4.54 9.24 -32.80
C ARG A 6 -5.25 8.04 -32.20
N GLY A 7 -5.06 7.78 -30.90
CA GLY A 7 -5.52 6.56 -30.24
C GLY A 7 -4.80 5.30 -30.73
N LEU A 8 -5.42 4.16 -30.53
CA LEU A 8 -4.88 2.88 -31.00
C LEU A 8 -5.04 2.77 -32.53
N PRO A 9 -3.99 2.35 -33.27
CA PRO A 9 -4.07 2.17 -34.72
C PRO A 9 -5.11 1.12 -35.13
N GLU A 10 -5.65 1.20 -36.35
CA GLU A 10 -6.44 0.12 -36.94
C GLU A 10 -5.60 -1.16 -37.06
N ILE A 11 -6.25 -2.32 -36.91
CA ILE A 11 -5.56 -3.60 -36.98
C ILE A 11 -5.42 -4.00 -38.45
N PRO A 12 -4.19 -4.23 -38.97
CA PRO A 12 -4.00 -4.67 -40.35
C PRO A 12 -4.71 -5.98 -40.64
N ALA A 13 -5.31 -6.09 -41.82
CA ALA A 13 -6.14 -7.25 -42.21
C ALA A 13 -5.39 -8.60 -42.11
N ASP A 14 -4.12 -8.62 -42.49
CA ASP A 14 -3.29 -9.82 -42.35
C ASP A 14 -3.03 -10.20 -40.90
N THR A 15 -2.81 -9.21 -40.05
CA THR A 15 -2.66 -9.44 -38.59
C THR A 15 -3.94 -10.02 -38.03
N VAL A 16 -5.12 -9.48 -38.39
CA VAL A 16 -6.42 -10.01 -37.98
C VAL A 16 -6.57 -11.47 -38.38
N ARG A 17 -6.32 -11.76 -39.67
CA ARG A 17 -6.48 -13.11 -40.22
C ARG A 17 -5.58 -14.12 -39.51
N VAL A 18 -4.30 -13.79 -39.33
CA VAL A 18 -3.32 -14.70 -38.72
C VAL A 18 -3.58 -14.86 -37.22
N ALA A 19 -3.87 -13.75 -36.48
CA ALA A 19 -4.14 -13.82 -35.06
C ALA A 19 -5.39 -14.66 -34.73
N ARG A 20 -6.50 -14.45 -35.46
CA ARG A 20 -7.73 -15.24 -35.27
C ARG A 20 -7.57 -16.72 -35.64
N SER A 21 -6.68 -17.03 -36.60
CA SER A 21 -6.34 -18.41 -36.92
C SER A 21 -5.45 -19.07 -35.85
N ALA A 22 -4.51 -18.31 -35.30
CA ALA A 22 -3.59 -18.80 -34.26
C ALA A 22 -4.24 -18.92 -32.87
N PHE A 23 -5.23 -18.06 -32.60
CA PHE A 23 -5.99 -18.01 -31.35
C PHE A 23 -7.49 -18.12 -31.62
N PRO A 24 -8.03 -19.30 -31.94
CA PRO A 24 -9.45 -19.47 -32.27
C PRO A 24 -10.39 -19.09 -31.12
N GLN A 25 -9.95 -19.24 -29.88
CA GLN A 25 -10.68 -18.86 -28.67
C GLN A 25 -10.34 -17.44 -28.19
N GLY A 26 -9.51 -16.70 -28.93
CA GLY A 26 -8.96 -15.42 -28.49
C GLY A 26 -7.78 -15.57 -27.51
N SER A 27 -7.24 -14.43 -27.11
CA SER A 27 -6.28 -14.30 -26.02
C SER A 27 -6.63 -13.06 -25.18
N LEU A 28 -6.06 -12.91 -23.99
CA LEU A 28 -6.26 -11.72 -23.17
C LEU A 28 -5.98 -10.44 -23.96
N ALA A 29 -4.85 -10.40 -24.70
CA ALA A 29 -4.45 -9.24 -25.50
C ALA A 29 -5.50 -8.88 -26.59
N MET A 30 -6.07 -9.89 -27.25
CA MET A 30 -7.11 -9.70 -28.26
C MET A 30 -8.43 -9.24 -27.61
N SER A 31 -8.85 -9.86 -26.51
CA SER A 31 -10.05 -9.46 -25.75
C SER A 31 -9.99 -8.02 -25.28
N VAL A 32 -8.83 -7.60 -24.74
CA VAL A 32 -8.58 -6.21 -24.32
C VAL A 32 -8.73 -5.25 -25.49
N ARG A 33 -8.14 -5.59 -26.64
CA ARG A 33 -8.26 -4.76 -27.84
C ARG A 33 -9.69 -4.61 -28.32
N ASP A 34 -10.39 -5.73 -28.43
CA ASP A 34 -11.73 -5.77 -29.01
C ASP A 34 -12.80 -5.13 -28.11
N ARG A 35 -12.67 -5.28 -26.77
CA ARG A 35 -13.69 -4.84 -25.81
C ARG A 35 -13.34 -3.57 -25.02
N LEU A 36 -12.05 -3.29 -24.83
CA LEU A 36 -11.56 -2.16 -24.03
C LEU A 36 -10.73 -1.16 -24.85
N GLY A 37 -10.72 -1.26 -26.20
CA GLY A 37 -9.89 -0.39 -27.04
C GLY A 37 -10.10 1.11 -26.77
N GLU A 38 -11.32 1.54 -26.46
CA GLU A 38 -11.67 2.93 -26.15
C GLU A 38 -11.12 3.44 -24.80
N VAL A 39 -10.78 2.53 -23.87
CA VAL A 39 -10.12 2.89 -22.61
C VAL A 39 -8.74 3.49 -22.88
N PHE A 40 -8.07 3.00 -23.94
CA PHE A 40 -6.72 3.41 -24.32
C PHE A 40 -6.77 4.53 -25.35
N ALA A 41 -6.76 5.78 -24.87
CA ALA A 41 -6.81 6.99 -25.69
C ALA A 41 -5.60 7.89 -25.41
N ASP A 42 -5.23 8.73 -26.37
CA ASP A 42 -4.11 9.66 -26.26
C ASP A 42 -4.47 10.98 -25.55
N GLU A 43 -5.75 11.41 -25.65
CA GLU A 43 -6.24 12.70 -25.18
C GLU A 43 -5.91 12.97 -23.71
N PRO A 44 -6.10 12.00 -22.76
CA PRO A 44 -5.84 12.23 -21.35
C PRO A 44 -4.37 12.57 -21.05
N PHE A 45 -3.47 12.20 -21.95
CA PHE A 45 -2.03 12.40 -21.78
C PHE A 45 -1.52 13.68 -22.47
N ALA A 46 -2.37 14.43 -23.16
CA ALA A 46 -1.94 15.59 -23.95
C ALA A 46 -1.16 16.61 -23.13
N GLY A 47 -1.55 16.84 -21.86
CA GLY A 47 -0.85 17.75 -20.94
C GLY A 47 0.57 17.35 -20.57
N ALA A 48 0.94 16.07 -20.74
CA ALA A 48 2.28 15.54 -20.46
C ALA A 48 3.23 15.63 -21.67
N PHE A 49 2.77 16.07 -22.82
CA PHE A 49 3.55 16.11 -24.05
C PHE A 49 3.57 17.53 -24.64
N GLY A 50 4.69 17.88 -25.28
CA GLY A 50 4.80 19.16 -25.98
C GLY A 50 4.05 19.16 -27.32
N VAL A 51 3.74 20.37 -27.81
CA VAL A 51 3.12 20.56 -29.14
C VAL A 51 4.14 20.44 -30.28
N ARG A 52 5.42 20.69 -29.99
CA ARG A 52 6.52 20.71 -30.97
C ARG A 52 7.58 19.67 -30.63
N GLY A 53 8.27 19.15 -31.64
CA GLY A 53 9.37 18.18 -31.53
C GLY A 53 9.07 16.88 -32.27
N ALA A 54 10.00 15.94 -32.24
CA ALA A 54 9.81 14.62 -32.85
C ALA A 54 8.60 13.91 -32.20
N PRO A 55 7.69 13.29 -32.99
CA PRO A 55 6.54 12.57 -32.45
C PRO A 55 7.01 11.38 -31.61
N GLY A 56 6.41 11.25 -30.42
CA GLY A 56 6.58 10.07 -29.57
C GLY A 56 5.66 8.94 -29.99
N LEU A 57 5.90 7.75 -29.44
CA LEU A 57 4.90 6.67 -29.51
C LEU A 57 3.64 7.08 -28.74
N SER A 58 2.48 6.64 -29.22
CA SER A 58 1.18 6.91 -28.63
C SER A 58 1.14 6.48 -27.15
N PRO A 59 0.76 7.36 -26.21
CA PRO A 59 0.50 7.00 -24.83
C PRO A 59 -0.59 5.94 -24.67
N ALA A 60 -1.61 5.95 -25.55
CA ALA A 60 -2.64 4.92 -25.61
C ALA A 60 -2.01 3.53 -25.85
N LEU A 61 -1.14 3.43 -26.84
CA LEU A 61 -0.41 2.21 -27.15
C LEU A 61 0.49 1.77 -25.97
N LEU A 62 1.26 2.69 -25.41
CA LEU A 62 2.17 2.39 -24.29
C LEU A 62 1.41 2.01 -23.02
N SER A 63 0.22 2.57 -22.81
CA SER A 63 -0.67 2.20 -21.71
C SER A 63 -1.19 0.77 -21.87
N LEU A 64 -1.67 0.41 -23.07
CA LEU A 64 -2.10 -0.95 -23.39
C LEU A 64 -0.97 -1.96 -23.17
N VAL A 65 0.22 -1.67 -23.73
CA VAL A 65 1.41 -2.51 -23.53
C VAL A 65 1.76 -2.67 -22.06
N THR A 66 1.68 -1.57 -21.28
CA THR A 66 2.00 -1.63 -19.84
C THR A 66 0.97 -2.45 -19.07
N VAL A 67 -0.32 -2.38 -19.40
CA VAL A 67 -1.35 -3.24 -18.77
C VAL A 67 -1.08 -4.71 -19.08
N LEU A 68 -0.83 -5.07 -20.34
CA LEU A 68 -0.48 -6.44 -20.74
C LEU A 68 0.81 -6.91 -20.07
N GLN A 69 1.83 -6.02 -20.00
CA GLN A 69 3.08 -6.28 -19.30
C GLN A 69 2.86 -6.70 -17.83
N PHE A 70 1.95 -6.00 -17.13
CA PHE A 70 1.64 -6.32 -15.73
C PHE A 70 0.75 -7.56 -15.62
N ALA A 71 -0.14 -7.81 -16.56
CA ALA A 71 -0.99 -9.01 -16.59
C ALA A 71 -0.18 -10.31 -16.80
N GLU A 72 0.95 -10.24 -17.50
CA GLU A 72 1.83 -11.37 -17.78
C GLU A 72 3.12 -11.36 -16.92
N ASP A 73 3.24 -10.46 -15.96
CA ASP A 73 4.42 -10.26 -15.08
C ASP A 73 5.75 -10.10 -15.82
N LEU A 74 5.75 -9.35 -16.92
CA LEU A 74 6.92 -9.18 -17.76
C LEU A 74 7.80 -8.01 -17.31
N THR A 75 9.12 -8.12 -17.59
CA THR A 75 10.05 -7.00 -17.55
C THR A 75 9.89 -6.11 -18.78
N ASP A 76 10.43 -4.88 -18.77
CA ASP A 76 10.39 -3.96 -19.92
C ASP A 76 10.97 -4.62 -21.19
N ARG A 77 12.10 -5.31 -21.04
CA ARG A 77 12.75 -6.02 -22.14
C ARG A 77 11.88 -7.15 -22.70
N GLN A 78 11.21 -7.91 -21.82
CA GLN A 78 10.30 -8.97 -22.25
C GLN A 78 9.07 -8.39 -22.94
N ALA A 79 8.46 -7.31 -22.40
CA ALA A 79 7.33 -6.65 -23.02
C ALA A 79 7.69 -6.09 -24.42
N ALA A 80 8.85 -5.45 -24.58
CA ALA A 80 9.34 -5.02 -25.88
C ALA A 80 9.56 -6.21 -26.83
N ALA A 81 10.07 -7.34 -26.34
CA ALA A 81 10.22 -8.56 -27.13
C ALA A 81 8.86 -9.17 -27.54
N MET A 82 7.83 -9.11 -26.67
CA MET A 82 6.46 -9.52 -27.02
C MET A 82 5.89 -8.67 -28.14
N ALA A 83 6.07 -7.34 -28.09
CA ALA A 83 5.66 -6.43 -29.17
C ALA A 83 6.25 -6.78 -30.55
N VAL A 84 7.42 -7.43 -30.59
CA VAL A 84 8.06 -7.89 -31.82
C VAL A 84 7.55 -9.25 -32.30
N ARG A 85 7.37 -10.21 -31.39
CA ARG A 85 7.20 -11.65 -31.74
C ARG A 85 5.81 -12.20 -31.49
N ALA A 86 5.01 -11.62 -30.58
CA ALA A 86 3.71 -12.17 -30.21
C ALA A 86 2.62 -11.67 -31.17
N ILE A 87 1.95 -12.60 -31.83
CA ILE A 87 0.95 -12.28 -32.85
C ILE A 87 -0.27 -11.59 -32.23
N ASP A 88 -0.71 -12.05 -31.08
CA ASP A 88 -1.82 -11.48 -30.33
C ASP A 88 -1.49 -10.08 -29.76
N TRP A 89 -0.25 -9.82 -29.36
CA TRP A 89 0.20 -8.47 -28.99
C TRP A 89 0.23 -7.53 -30.21
N LYS A 90 0.68 -8.03 -31.38
CA LYS A 90 0.60 -7.25 -32.63
C LYS A 90 -0.82 -6.91 -33.01
N TYR A 91 -1.75 -7.86 -32.81
CA TYR A 91 -3.19 -7.62 -32.96
C TYR A 91 -3.65 -6.50 -31.99
N ALA A 92 -3.36 -6.64 -30.70
CA ALA A 92 -3.76 -5.65 -29.69
C ALA A 92 -3.23 -4.24 -29.98
N MET A 93 -1.99 -4.15 -30.45
CA MET A 93 -1.33 -2.89 -30.78
C MET A 93 -1.70 -2.31 -32.16
N GLY A 94 -2.45 -3.04 -33.00
CA GLY A 94 -2.71 -2.63 -34.38
C GLY A 94 -1.46 -2.58 -35.25
N MET A 95 -0.54 -3.53 -35.07
CA MET A 95 0.73 -3.59 -35.78
C MET A 95 0.72 -4.63 -36.91
N GLU A 96 1.49 -4.36 -37.97
CA GLU A 96 1.79 -5.36 -38.99
C GLU A 96 2.63 -6.51 -38.45
N LEU A 97 2.49 -7.70 -39.03
CA LEU A 97 3.25 -8.89 -38.63
C LEU A 97 4.78 -8.69 -38.70
N GLY A 98 5.26 -7.92 -39.70
CA GLY A 98 6.66 -7.58 -39.87
C GLY A 98 7.17 -6.41 -39.04
N ALA A 99 6.35 -5.76 -38.25
CA ALA A 99 6.74 -4.60 -37.41
C ALA A 99 7.84 -4.97 -36.40
N THR A 100 8.85 -4.10 -36.26
CA THR A 100 10.03 -4.32 -35.40
C THR A 100 9.85 -3.91 -33.94
N GLY A 101 8.66 -3.43 -33.57
CA GLY A 101 8.37 -3.01 -32.20
C GLY A 101 9.05 -1.70 -31.79
N PHE A 102 9.49 -1.63 -30.55
CA PHE A 102 10.12 -0.45 -29.94
C PHE A 102 11.18 -0.85 -28.91
N ASP A 103 12.10 0.07 -28.58
CA ASP A 103 13.14 -0.11 -27.57
C ASP A 103 12.54 -0.12 -26.15
N ASP A 104 13.00 -1.01 -25.27
CA ASP A 104 12.48 -1.19 -23.92
C ASP A 104 12.59 0.07 -23.04
N SER A 105 13.59 0.94 -23.30
CA SER A 105 13.72 2.23 -22.60
C SER A 105 12.55 3.18 -22.82
N VAL A 106 11.74 2.95 -23.86
CA VAL A 106 10.53 3.76 -24.11
C VAL A 106 9.51 3.59 -22.98
N LEU A 107 9.32 2.37 -22.46
CA LEU A 107 8.42 2.11 -21.33
C LEU A 107 8.89 2.83 -20.05
N ALA A 108 10.19 2.79 -19.78
CA ALA A 108 10.76 3.51 -18.63
C ALA A 108 10.57 5.03 -18.75
N ARG A 109 10.77 5.60 -19.95
CA ARG A 109 10.57 7.05 -20.22
C ARG A 109 9.08 7.43 -20.15
N PHE A 110 8.19 6.57 -20.65
CA PHE A 110 6.75 6.78 -20.55
C PHE A 110 6.31 6.86 -19.09
N ARG A 111 6.66 5.87 -18.26
CA ARG A 111 6.32 5.87 -16.83
C ARG A 111 6.93 7.06 -16.06
N ALA A 112 8.17 7.43 -16.37
CA ALA A 112 8.78 8.62 -15.76
C ALA A 112 7.96 9.88 -16.06
N ARG A 113 7.46 10.02 -17.29
CA ARG A 113 6.61 11.13 -17.71
C ARG A 113 5.27 11.14 -17.01
N LEU A 114 4.62 9.98 -16.85
CA LEU A 114 3.36 9.88 -16.09
C LEU A 114 3.54 10.36 -14.65
N VAL A 115 4.63 9.94 -14.01
CA VAL A 115 4.95 10.36 -12.63
C VAL A 115 5.27 11.86 -12.56
N GLU A 116 6.02 12.40 -13.52
CA GLU A 116 6.37 13.84 -13.56
C GLU A 116 5.12 14.74 -13.65
N HIS A 117 4.06 14.24 -14.28
CA HIS A 117 2.82 14.98 -14.48
C HIS A 117 1.67 14.55 -13.56
N GLY A 118 1.91 13.70 -12.55
CA GLY A 118 0.89 13.23 -11.62
C GLY A 118 -0.21 12.37 -12.27
N MET A 119 0.16 11.61 -13.31
CA MET A 119 -0.74 10.81 -14.13
C MET A 119 -0.66 9.30 -13.83
N GLU A 120 -0.21 8.93 -12.64
CA GLU A 120 0.06 7.53 -12.26
C GLU A 120 -1.18 6.64 -12.38
N ARG A 121 -2.37 7.20 -12.22
CA ARG A 121 -3.64 6.46 -12.14
C ARG A 121 -4.51 6.56 -13.38
N VAL A 122 -4.15 7.37 -14.37
CA VAL A 122 -5.01 7.71 -15.52
C VAL A 122 -5.60 6.47 -16.20
N VAL A 123 -4.80 5.43 -16.44
CA VAL A 123 -5.26 4.20 -17.11
C VAL A 123 -6.23 3.42 -16.22
N PHE A 124 -5.92 3.28 -14.94
CA PHE A 124 -6.79 2.61 -13.97
C PHE A 124 -8.13 3.33 -13.79
N ASP A 125 -8.09 4.65 -13.65
CA ASP A 125 -9.30 5.46 -13.47
C ASP A 125 -10.18 5.41 -14.72
N ARG A 126 -9.62 5.46 -15.93
CA ARG A 126 -10.37 5.30 -17.19
C ARG A 126 -11.02 3.91 -17.34
N LEU A 127 -10.32 2.87 -16.93
CA LEU A 127 -10.89 1.51 -16.91
C LEU A 127 -12.09 1.44 -15.96
N LEU A 128 -11.98 2.06 -14.78
CA LEU A 128 -13.08 2.13 -13.83
C LEU A 128 -14.27 2.95 -14.35
N ASP A 129 -14.00 4.07 -15.04
CA ASP A 129 -15.03 4.87 -15.68
C ASP A 129 -15.77 4.07 -16.76
N TRP A 130 -15.04 3.29 -17.54
CA TRP A 130 -15.62 2.37 -18.51
C TRP A 130 -16.48 1.30 -17.80
N CYS A 131 -15.97 0.64 -16.76
CA CYS A 131 -16.71 -0.34 -15.98
C CYS A 131 -17.99 0.26 -15.36
N ARG A 132 -17.92 1.50 -14.89
CA ARG A 132 -19.09 2.23 -14.38
C ARG A 132 -20.11 2.50 -15.50
N GLY A 133 -19.66 2.91 -16.68
CA GLY A 133 -20.52 3.10 -17.86
C GLY A 133 -21.24 1.82 -18.29
N GLN A 134 -20.62 0.65 -18.08
CA GLN A 134 -21.21 -0.66 -18.33
C GLN A 134 -22.06 -1.18 -17.16
N GLY A 135 -22.22 -0.43 -16.07
CA GLY A 135 -22.99 -0.85 -14.90
C GLY A 135 -22.33 -1.97 -14.07
N LEU A 136 -21.03 -2.25 -14.27
CA LEU A 136 -20.31 -3.30 -13.54
C LEU A 136 -19.89 -2.87 -12.13
N VAL A 137 -19.78 -1.58 -11.88
CA VAL A 137 -19.49 -0.97 -10.57
C VAL A 137 -20.27 0.34 -10.44
N GLY A 138 -20.60 0.73 -9.21
CA GLY A 138 -21.35 1.97 -8.94
C GLY A 138 -21.21 2.44 -7.50
N ALA A 139 -21.79 3.61 -7.22
CA ALA A 139 -21.93 4.12 -5.86
C ALA A 139 -23.01 3.34 -5.08
N GLY A 140 -22.92 3.38 -3.74
CA GLY A 140 -23.91 2.78 -2.85
C GLY A 140 -23.75 1.28 -2.62
N GLY A 141 -22.87 0.61 -3.39
CA GLY A 141 -22.60 -0.82 -3.24
C GLY A 141 -21.74 -1.17 -2.03
N LYS A 142 -21.38 -2.45 -1.91
CA LYS A 142 -20.48 -2.97 -0.88
C LYS A 142 -19.05 -2.97 -1.38
N GLN A 143 -18.12 -2.49 -0.57
CA GLN A 143 -16.69 -2.55 -0.88
C GLN A 143 -15.89 -3.00 0.33
N ARG A 144 -14.79 -3.69 0.10
CA ARG A 144 -13.88 -4.14 1.14
C ARG A 144 -12.45 -3.70 0.86
N THR A 145 -11.73 -3.33 1.92
CA THR A 145 -10.35 -2.86 1.83
C THR A 145 -9.46 -3.60 2.81
N ASP A 146 -8.28 -4.00 2.33
CA ASP A 146 -7.21 -4.50 3.21
C ASP A 146 -5.84 -4.06 2.69
N SER A 147 -4.83 -4.21 3.55
CA SER A 147 -3.46 -3.79 3.26
C SER A 147 -2.49 -4.95 3.22
N THR A 148 -1.48 -4.83 2.36
CA THR A 148 -0.32 -5.71 2.40
C THR A 148 0.99 -4.94 2.31
N HIS A 149 2.07 -5.56 2.82
CA HIS A 149 3.41 -5.01 2.74
C HIS A 149 3.96 -5.06 1.32
N VAL A 150 4.86 -4.11 1.00
CA VAL A 150 5.57 -4.04 -0.29
C VAL A 150 7.04 -3.81 -0.02
N ILE A 151 7.88 -4.75 -0.40
CA ILE A 151 9.33 -4.67 -0.20
C ILE A 151 9.92 -3.73 -1.26
N SER A 152 10.79 -2.80 -0.84
CA SER A 152 11.48 -1.87 -1.74
C SER A 152 12.29 -2.60 -2.82
N ALA A 153 12.39 -2.00 -4.01
CA ALA A 153 13.27 -2.45 -5.09
C ALA A 153 14.77 -2.34 -4.74
N VAL A 154 15.10 -1.57 -3.71
CA VAL A 154 16.47 -1.36 -3.25
C VAL A 154 16.72 -2.20 -2.01
N ARG A 155 17.81 -2.95 -2.00
CA ARG A 155 18.27 -3.64 -0.79
C ARG A 155 18.45 -2.61 0.33
N ASP A 156 17.93 -2.93 1.51
CA ASP A 156 18.23 -2.19 2.72
C ASP A 156 19.72 -2.25 3.05
N LEU A 157 20.20 -1.16 3.60
CA LEU A 157 21.59 -1.00 3.97
C LEU A 157 21.72 -1.03 5.50
N ASN A 158 22.71 -1.77 6.01
CA ASN A 158 23.05 -1.63 7.41
C ASN A 158 23.59 -0.23 7.70
N ARG A 159 23.68 0.16 8.99
CA ARG A 159 24.04 1.54 9.38
C ARG A 159 25.37 2.01 8.78
N LEU A 160 26.34 1.13 8.64
CA LEU A 160 27.67 1.47 8.11
C LEU A 160 27.63 1.61 6.59
N GLU A 161 26.97 0.68 5.89
CA GLU A 161 26.71 0.77 4.45
C GLU A 161 25.92 2.05 4.12
N LEU A 162 24.86 2.35 4.89
CA LEU A 162 24.04 3.54 4.70
C LEU A 162 24.88 4.82 4.78
N ALA A 163 25.76 4.92 5.78
CA ALA A 163 26.64 6.07 5.93
C ALA A 163 27.60 6.20 4.74
N GLY A 164 28.30 5.13 4.38
CA GLY A 164 29.24 5.15 3.25
C GLY A 164 28.58 5.40 1.90
N GLU A 165 27.45 4.72 1.62
CA GLU A 165 26.71 4.90 0.37
C GLU A 165 26.09 6.30 0.24
N SER A 166 25.73 6.95 1.36
CA SER A 166 25.23 8.33 1.29
C SER A 166 26.33 9.32 0.93
N VAL A 167 27.55 9.14 1.43
CA VAL A 167 28.72 9.93 0.99
C VAL A 167 29.02 9.69 -0.48
N ARG A 168 29.04 8.41 -0.89
CA ARG A 168 29.28 8.04 -2.30
C ARG A 168 28.26 8.68 -3.24
N ALA A 169 26.97 8.57 -2.93
CA ALA A 169 25.90 9.14 -3.77
C ALA A 169 26.01 10.67 -3.90
N ALA A 170 26.38 11.36 -2.82
CA ALA A 170 26.59 12.80 -2.85
C ALA A 170 27.84 13.18 -3.68
N LEU A 171 28.95 12.45 -3.52
CA LEU A 171 30.16 12.67 -4.32
C LEU A 171 29.93 12.46 -5.82
N GLU A 172 29.22 11.39 -6.20
CA GLU A 172 28.85 11.11 -7.59
C GLU A 172 28.03 12.26 -8.19
N ALA A 173 27.02 12.74 -7.47
CA ALA A 173 26.19 13.85 -7.92
C ALA A 173 27.02 15.15 -8.08
N LEU A 174 27.89 15.45 -7.12
CA LEU A 174 28.76 16.62 -7.16
C LEU A 174 29.80 16.52 -8.28
N ALA A 175 30.34 15.33 -8.55
CA ALA A 175 31.28 15.09 -9.64
C ALA A 175 30.64 15.33 -11.02
N VAL A 176 29.34 15.07 -11.16
CA VAL A 176 28.59 15.35 -12.41
C VAL A 176 28.26 16.84 -12.54
N VAL A 177 27.77 17.48 -11.46
CA VAL A 177 27.24 18.86 -11.53
C VAL A 177 28.34 19.92 -11.42
N ALA A 178 29.38 19.69 -10.62
CA ALA A 178 30.41 20.70 -10.32
C ALA A 178 31.80 20.06 -10.14
N PRO A 179 32.34 19.38 -11.18
CA PRO A 179 33.62 18.66 -11.06
C PRO A 179 34.80 19.57 -10.67
N ALA A 180 34.88 20.77 -11.23
CA ALA A 180 35.97 21.70 -10.94
C ALA A 180 35.92 22.22 -9.50
N TRP A 181 34.74 22.50 -8.96
CA TRP A 181 34.55 22.87 -7.57
C TRP A 181 34.92 21.70 -6.64
N LEU A 182 34.46 20.49 -6.95
CA LEU A 182 34.73 19.30 -6.14
C LEU A 182 36.23 19.04 -6.02
N ALA A 183 36.97 19.15 -7.13
CA ALA A 183 38.42 18.96 -7.16
C ALA A 183 39.21 19.97 -6.30
N GLN A 184 38.64 21.17 -6.08
CA GLN A 184 39.22 22.20 -5.22
C GLN A 184 38.79 22.05 -3.76
N ALA A 185 37.56 21.55 -3.51
CA ALA A 185 36.96 21.51 -2.19
C ALA A 185 37.39 20.31 -1.35
N VAL A 186 37.75 19.18 -1.98
CA VAL A 186 38.08 17.93 -1.29
C VAL A 186 39.22 17.19 -2.01
N ASN A 187 39.87 16.27 -1.28
CA ASN A 187 40.88 15.36 -1.88
C ASN A 187 40.18 14.24 -2.67
N VAL A 188 39.86 14.51 -3.95
CA VAL A 188 39.16 13.56 -4.82
C VAL A 188 39.89 12.21 -4.94
N PRO A 189 41.22 12.13 -5.16
CA PRO A 189 41.93 10.84 -5.24
C PRO A 189 41.75 9.98 -3.97
N GLU A 190 41.83 10.58 -2.79
CA GLU A 190 41.66 9.87 -1.53
C GLU A 190 40.22 9.37 -1.35
N LEU A 191 39.23 10.22 -1.66
CA LEU A 191 37.81 9.84 -1.59
C LEU A 191 37.47 8.77 -2.62
N ALA A 192 38.06 8.80 -3.82
CA ALA A 192 37.86 7.79 -4.84
C ALA A 192 38.32 6.39 -4.40
N LEU A 193 39.39 6.29 -3.61
CA LEU A 193 39.81 5.01 -3.02
C LEU A 193 38.76 4.42 -2.05
N ARG A 194 38.02 5.27 -1.35
CA ARG A 194 36.97 4.82 -0.40
C ARG A 194 35.60 4.65 -1.04
N TYR A 195 35.21 5.52 -1.97
CA TYR A 195 33.85 5.68 -2.49
C TYR A 195 33.72 5.46 -4.01
N GLY A 196 34.79 5.20 -4.75
CA GLY A 196 34.75 4.95 -6.20
C GLY A 196 33.95 3.69 -6.55
N GLU A 197 33.87 2.74 -5.64
CA GLU A 197 33.03 1.57 -5.77
C GLU A 197 31.94 1.55 -4.67
N ARG A 198 30.90 0.73 -4.85
CA ARG A 198 29.83 0.58 -3.85
C ARG A 198 30.39 0.11 -2.50
N VAL A 199 29.93 0.77 -1.45
CA VAL A 199 30.17 0.34 -0.07
C VAL A 199 29.18 -0.79 0.25
N ASN A 200 29.64 -2.02 0.19
CA ASN A 200 28.81 -3.21 0.42
C ASN A 200 29.41 -4.08 1.55
N GLY A 201 28.58 -4.99 2.10
CA GLY A 201 28.94 -5.82 3.25
C GLY A 201 30.21 -6.65 3.05
N TRP A 202 30.58 -6.99 1.83
CA TRP A 202 31.78 -7.78 1.51
C TRP A 202 33.08 -6.99 1.74
N LYS A 203 33.04 -5.66 1.63
CA LYS A 203 34.17 -4.75 1.86
C LYS A 203 34.25 -4.22 3.29
N ILE A 204 33.20 -4.45 4.08
CA ILE A 204 33.18 -4.03 5.49
C ILE A 204 34.00 -5.01 6.32
N PRO A 205 34.95 -4.53 7.14
CA PRO A 205 35.78 -5.38 7.99
C PRO A 205 34.92 -6.24 8.93
N SER A 206 35.35 -7.48 9.19
CA SER A 206 34.70 -8.38 10.17
C SER A 206 34.95 -7.94 11.63
N SER A 207 36.10 -7.35 11.91
CA SER A 207 36.48 -6.88 13.25
C SER A 207 35.67 -5.66 13.71
N GLN A 208 35.06 -5.71 14.88
CA GLN A 208 34.30 -4.64 15.50
C GLN A 208 35.08 -3.33 15.56
N VAL A 209 36.33 -3.38 16.04
CA VAL A 209 37.22 -2.20 16.15
C VAL A 209 37.48 -1.55 14.80
N LYS A 210 37.68 -2.36 13.74
CA LYS A 210 37.87 -1.83 12.38
C LYS A 210 36.60 -1.22 11.82
N ARG A 211 35.44 -1.81 12.14
CA ARG A 211 34.11 -1.25 11.77
C ARG A 211 33.88 0.10 12.43
N GLU A 212 34.19 0.26 13.69
CA GLU A 212 34.05 1.52 14.44
C GLU A 212 34.96 2.61 13.88
N ARG A 213 36.20 2.27 13.55
CA ARG A 213 37.12 3.19 12.86
C ARG A 213 36.58 3.62 11.50
N LEU A 214 36.09 2.67 10.70
CA LEU A 214 35.51 2.97 9.40
C LEU A 214 34.24 3.83 9.52
N ALA A 215 33.39 3.56 10.52
CA ALA A 215 32.23 4.40 10.82
C ALA A 215 32.63 5.85 11.14
N THR A 216 33.67 6.02 11.93
CA THR A 216 34.21 7.36 12.26
C THR A 216 34.74 8.07 11.02
N VAL A 217 35.45 7.38 10.12
CA VAL A 217 35.93 7.94 8.84
C VAL A 217 34.77 8.38 7.98
N PHE A 218 33.74 7.54 7.81
CA PHE A 218 32.54 7.90 7.02
C PHE A 218 31.82 9.13 7.62
N GLY A 219 31.74 9.22 8.94
CA GLY A 219 31.16 10.39 9.61
C GLY A 219 31.99 11.66 9.38
N GLN A 220 33.32 11.57 9.47
CA GLN A 220 34.25 12.69 9.21
C GLN A 220 34.14 13.16 7.76
N ASP A 221 34.17 12.25 6.80
CA ASP A 221 34.04 12.57 5.37
C ASP A 221 32.67 13.22 5.08
N ALA A 222 31.58 12.69 5.67
CA ALA A 222 30.24 13.26 5.52
C ALA A 222 30.16 14.69 6.03
N VAL A 223 30.67 14.95 7.25
CA VAL A 223 30.65 16.28 7.85
C VAL A 223 31.57 17.24 7.08
N ALA A 224 32.75 16.81 6.67
CA ALA A 224 33.69 17.60 5.88
C ALA A 224 33.06 18.01 4.53
N LEU A 225 32.46 17.06 3.81
CA LEU A 225 31.78 17.32 2.54
C LEU A 225 30.60 18.28 2.71
N LEU A 226 29.78 18.08 3.74
CA LEU A 226 28.67 18.99 4.03
C LEU A 226 29.17 20.39 4.38
N ARG A 227 30.22 20.53 5.17
CA ARG A 227 30.83 21.83 5.49
C ARG A 227 31.35 22.53 4.23
N ALA A 228 31.98 21.78 3.32
CA ALA A 228 32.44 22.32 2.05
C ALA A 228 31.26 22.85 1.19
N VAL A 229 30.17 22.08 1.08
CA VAL A 229 28.96 22.48 0.33
C VAL A 229 28.27 23.70 0.97
N TRP A 230 28.30 23.84 2.29
CA TRP A 230 27.69 24.99 2.98
C TRP A 230 28.67 26.15 3.20
N ALA A 231 29.92 26.05 2.75
CA ALA A 231 30.86 27.17 2.80
C ALA A 231 30.32 28.38 1.97
N PRO A 232 30.60 29.61 2.38
CA PRO A 232 30.16 30.81 1.63
C PRO A 232 30.64 30.86 0.18
N THR A 233 31.77 30.24 -0.11
CA THR A 233 32.39 30.18 -1.44
C THR A 233 31.82 29.09 -2.35
N ALA A 234 30.99 28.17 -1.81
CA ALA A 234 30.41 27.08 -2.57
C ALA A 234 29.20 27.56 -3.40
N PRO A 235 29.02 27.08 -4.63
CA PRO A 235 27.84 27.38 -5.44
C PRO A 235 26.54 27.00 -4.70
N PRO A 236 25.57 27.92 -4.52
CA PRO A 236 24.34 27.64 -3.77
C PRO A 236 23.53 26.46 -4.29
N VAL A 237 23.55 26.21 -5.60
CA VAL A 237 22.85 25.10 -6.27
C VAL A 237 23.25 23.71 -5.72
N LEU A 238 24.47 23.56 -5.18
CA LEU A 238 24.93 22.28 -4.64
C LEU A 238 24.11 21.83 -3.42
N ARG A 239 23.54 22.79 -2.68
CA ARG A 239 22.70 22.53 -1.49
C ARG A 239 21.32 21.97 -1.86
N THR A 240 20.87 22.18 -3.10
CA THR A 240 19.57 21.71 -3.60
C THR A 240 19.64 20.32 -4.25
N LEU A 241 20.82 19.77 -4.41
CA LEU A 241 20.98 18.41 -4.95
C LEU A 241 20.41 17.38 -3.97
N GLU A 242 19.49 16.56 -4.44
CA GLU A 242 18.84 15.54 -3.62
C GLU A 242 19.84 14.62 -2.87
N PRO A 243 20.90 14.06 -3.51
CA PRO A 243 21.88 13.23 -2.80
C PRO A 243 22.62 13.98 -1.68
N VAL A 244 22.84 15.29 -1.82
CA VAL A 244 23.45 16.14 -0.76
C VAL A 244 22.46 16.36 0.39
N ALA A 245 21.20 16.61 0.09
CA ALA A 245 20.14 16.72 1.10
C ALA A 245 19.96 15.40 1.86
N LEU A 246 19.99 14.27 1.17
CA LEU A 246 19.93 12.93 1.77
C LEU A 246 21.17 12.64 2.63
N LEU A 247 22.36 12.97 2.16
CA LEU A 247 23.59 12.88 2.97
C LEU A 247 23.44 13.64 4.29
N ARG A 248 22.94 14.88 4.25
CA ARG A 248 22.71 15.69 5.46
C ARG A 248 21.76 14.98 6.43
N ARG A 249 20.62 14.46 5.95
CA ARG A 249 19.64 13.76 6.77
C ARG A 249 20.22 12.48 7.39
N ILE A 250 20.94 11.68 6.59
CA ILE A 250 21.57 10.43 7.04
C ILE A 250 22.71 10.74 8.04
N THR A 251 23.47 11.81 7.83
CA THR A 251 24.50 12.24 8.78
C THR A 251 23.88 12.58 10.14
N VAL A 252 22.82 13.37 10.19
CA VAL A 252 22.09 13.70 11.43
C VAL A 252 21.49 12.45 12.08
N GLN A 253 20.98 11.53 11.28
CA GLN A 253 20.42 10.27 11.76
C GLN A 253 21.47 9.37 12.41
N THR A 254 22.72 9.38 11.91
CA THR A 254 23.74 8.38 12.21
C THR A 254 24.81 8.90 13.14
N TYR A 255 25.15 10.19 13.07
CA TYR A 255 26.30 10.80 13.74
C TYR A 255 25.93 11.99 14.62
N LEU A 256 26.83 12.27 15.55
CA LEU A 256 26.87 13.50 16.37
C LEU A 256 28.23 14.16 16.23
N VAL A 257 28.20 15.48 16.17
CA VAL A 257 29.37 16.34 16.37
C VAL A 257 29.42 16.67 17.87
N ALA A 258 30.41 16.18 18.56
CA ALA A 258 30.58 16.32 20.00
C ALA A 258 31.97 16.94 20.33
N THR A 259 32.18 17.31 21.57
CA THR A 259 33.45 17.79 22.06
C THR A 259 34.03 16.75 23.02
N ASP A 260 35.30 16.36 22.82
CA ASP A 260 35.99 15.43 23.72
C ASP A 260 36.42 16.13 25.04
N THR A 261 36.91 15.35 25.95
CA THR A 261 37.38 15.85 27.26
C THR A 261 38.53 16.85 27.17
N ARG A 262 39.17 16.99 26.01
CA ARG A 262 40.26 17.95 25.74
C ARG A 262 39.77 19.18 24.95
N GLY A 263 38.44 19.36 24.81
CA GLY A 263 37.88 20.48 24.08
C GLY A 263 37.92 20.37 22.53
N ARG A 264 38.32 19.22 21.97
CA ARG A 264 38.46 19.01 20.54
C ARG A 264 37.15 18.47 19.97
N GLU A 265 36.74 18.96 18.80
CA GLU A 265 35.62 18.42 18.07
C GLU A 265 35.88 16.96 17.66
N VAL A 266 34.91 16.10 17.90
CA VAL A 266 34.90 14.70 17.50
C VAL A 266 33.59 14.34 16.85
N ILE A 267 33.67 13.57 15.78
CA ILE A 267 32.50 13.01 15.12
C ILE A 267 32.37 11.57 15.56
N ARG A 268 31.27 11.26 16.23
CA ARG A 268 31.00 9.92 16.72
C ARG A 268 29.66 9.43 16.27
N LYS A 269 29.52 8.13 16.19
CA LYS A 269 28.25 7.47 15.93
C LYS A 269 27.25 7.76 17.05
N ARG A 270 26.00 7.97 16.68
CA ARG A 270 24.87 8.18 17.59
C ARG A 270 24.51 6.86 18.27
N GLU A 271 24.41 6.84 19.57
CA GLU A 271 23.94 5.71 20.38
C GLU A 271 22.46 5.92 20.71
N ALA A 272 21.62 4.87 20.45
CA ALA A 272 20.17 4.99 20.54
C ALA A 272 19.71 5.35 21.97
N ASP A 273 20.34 4.73 22.97
CA ASP A 273 19.89 4.83 24.36
C ASP A 273 20.29 6.17 25.01
N SER A 274 21.47 6.70 24.66
CA SER A 274 21.99 7.94 25.25
C SER A 274 21.71 9.20 24.44
N ASP A 275 21.73 9.09 23.10
CA ASP A 275 21.61 10.24 22.20
C ASP A 275 20.23 10.33 21.54
N GLY A 276 19.43 9.28 21.70
CA GLY A 276 18.16 9.11 20.96
C GLY A 276 18.39 8.88 19.46
N VAL A 277 17.34 8.49 18.78
CA VAL A 277 17.31 8.34 17.32
C VAL A 277 16.10 9.03 16.75
N PRO A 278 16.15 9.54 15.52
CA PRO A 278 14.96 10.10 14.87
C PRO A 278 13.78 9.12 14.86
N PRO A 279 12.53 9.62 14.89
CA PRO A 279 11.33 8.77 14.79
C PRO A 279 11.38 7.85 13.56
N GLY A 280 10.82 6.63 13.67
CA GLY A 280 10.90 5.59 12.63
C GLY A 280 10.46 6.08 11.24
N HIS A 281 9.37 6.84 11.17
CA HIS A 281 8.83 7.39 9.93
C HIS A 281 9.74 8.41 9.24
N THR A 282 10.72 8.99 9.93
CA THR A 282 11.70 9.93 9.35
C THR A 282 13.02 9.28 8.97
N ARG A 283 13.28 8.06 9.47
CA ARG A 283 14.55 7.36 9.25
C ARG A 283 14.66 6.86 7.81
N LEU A 284 15.79 7.15 7.20
CA LEU A 284 16.14 6.68 5.87
C LEU A 284 16.81 5.29 5.96
N ALA A 285 16.44 4.41 5.05
CA ALA A 285 17.01 3.06 4.93
C ALA A 285 18.03 2.96 3.78
N SER A 286 17.91 3.84 2.79
CA SER A 286 18.80 3.90 1.63
C SER A 286 18.83 5.31 1.03
N PRO A 287 19.97 5.80 0.50
CA PRO A 287 20.01 7.02 -0.28
C PRO A 287 19.40 6.86 -1.69
N TYR A 288 19.14 5.62 -2.12
CA TYR A 288 18.63 5.28 -3.46
C TYR A 288 17.12 5.07 -3.51
N ASP A 289 16.46 4.99 -2.36
CA ASP A 289 15.01 4.93 -2.21
C ASP A 289 14.62 5.68 -0.93
N PRO A 290 14.58 7.02 -1.00
CA PRO A 290 14.38 7.87 0.17
C PRO A 290 12.95 7.81 0.74
N ASP A 291 12.01 7.20 0.03
CA ASP A 291 10.62 7.05 0.47
C ASP A 291 10.37 5.72 1.19
N ALA A 292 11.22 4.72 0.97
CA ALA A 292 11.11 3.44 1.67
C ALA A 292 11.39 3.58 3.17
N ARG A 293 10.58 2.91 3.99
CA ARG A 293 10.68 2.93 5.46
C ARG A 293 10.68 1.52 6.03
N TRP A 294 11.33 1.39 7.18
CA TRP A 294 11.26 0.18 7.99
C TRP A 294 9.95 0.13 8.76
N ALA A 295 9.26 -0.99 8.67
CA ALA A 295 8.08 -1.30 9.45
C ALA A 295 8.07 -2.75 9.93
N ALA A 296 7.20 -3.05 10.89
CA ALA A 296 6.95 -4.37 11.42
C ALA A 296 5.45 -4.63 11.54
N LYS A 297 5.02 -5.86 11.34
CA LYS A 297 3.67 -6.34 11.64
C LYS A 297 3.80 -7.57 12.54
N GLY A 298 3.37 -7.44 13.80
CA GLY A 298 3.63 -8.44 14.83
C GLY A 298 5.12 -8.52 15.19
N GLU A 299 5.57 -9.68 15.63
CA GLU A 299 6.97 -9.93 16.02
C GLU A 299 7.78 -10.60 14.89
N ASP A 300 7.11 -11.11 13.86
CA ASP A 300 7.72 -11.99 12.86
C ASP A 300 7.94 -11.32 11.49
N LEU A 301 7.15 -10.31 11.13
CA LEU A 301 7.23 -9.69 9.82
C LEU A 301 7.88 -8.30 9.90
N PHE A 302 9.11 -8.20 9.38
CA PHE A 302 9.85 -6.95 9.23
C PHE A 302 10.14 -6.71 7.76
N TRP A 303 9.90 -5.48 7.26
CA TRP A 303 10.26 -5.13 5.89
C TRP A 303 10.69 -3.67 5.77
N CYS A 304 11.45 -3.38 4.74
CA CYS A 304 11.77 -2.03 4.31
C CYS A 304 11.06 -1.74 2.98
N GLY A 305 10.24 -0.72 2.93
CA GLY A 305 9.52 -0.38 1.70
C GLY A 305 8.25 0.43 1.95
N TYR A 306 7.15 -0.12 1.46
CA TYR A 306 5.85 0.54 1.34
C TYR A 306 4.72 -0.35 1.86
N LYS A 307 3.52 0.19 1.85
CA LYS A 307 2.27 -0.52 2.09
C LYS A 307 1.28 -0.15 1.00
N ILE A 308 0.55 -1.14 0.49
CA ILE A 308 -0.57 -0.94 -0.42
C ILE A 308 -1.86 -1.30 0.28
N HIS A 309 -2.90 -0.49 0.06
CA HIS A 309 -4.28 -0.77 0.42
C HIS A 309 -5.04 -1.01 -0.88
N LEU A 310 -5.67 -2.17 -0.99
CA LEU A 310 -6.52 -2.55 -2.11
C LEU A 310 -7.97 -2.49 -1.67
N THR A 311 -8.80 -1.87 -2.49
CA THR A 311 -10.25 -1.85 -2.32
C THR A 311 -10.90 -2.51 -3.51
N GLU A 312 -11.88 -3.38 -3.27
CA GLU A 312 -12.66 -4.04 -4.32
C GLU A 312 -14.16 -4.04 -4.02
N SER A 313 -14.98 -4.12 -5.09
CA SER A 313 -16.43 -4.31 -4.98
C SER A 313 -16.74 -5.73 -4.49
N CYS A 314 -17.78 -5.88 -3.65
CA CYS A 314 -18.23 -7.16 -3.12
C CYS A 314 -19.75 -7.20 -2.96
N ASP A 315 -20.47 -6.84 -4.01
CA ASP A 315 -21.94 -6.70 -4.01
C ASP A 315 -22.70 -8.05 -4.06
N ALA A 316 -21.99 -9.19 -4.08
CA ALA A 316 -22.62 -10.51 -4.03
C ALA A 316 -23.44 -10.68 -2.74
N PRO A 317 -24.63 -11.32 -2.79
CA PRO A 317 -25.39 -11.66 -1.60
C PRO A 317 -24.54 -12.53 -0.65
N PRO A 318 -24.68 -12.35 0.67
CA PRO A 318 -23.96 -13.17 1.66
C PRO A 318 -24.19 -14.68 1.47
N GLU A 319 -25.38 -15.06 1.01
CA GLU A 319 -25.77 -16.45 0.73
C GLU A 319 -24.95 -17.06 -0.42
N ALA A 320 -24.70 -16.30 -1.49
CA ALA A 320 -23.90 -16.78 -2.62
C ALA A 320 -22.38 -16.87 -2.31
N GLU A 321 -21.89 -16.11 -1.34
CA GLU A 321 -20.48 -16.23 -0.86
C GLU A 321 -20.34 -17.36 0.16
N ALA A 322 -21.31 -17.54 1.06
CA ALA A 322 -21.35 -18.65 2.01
C ALA A 322 -21.56 -19.99 1.29
N GLU A 323 -22.37 -20.02 0.24
CA GLU A 323 -22.51 -21.21 -0.62
C GLU A 323 -21.22 -21.50 -1.39
N ALA A 324 -20.55 -20.48 -1.95
CA ALA A 324 -19.27 -20.67 -2.67
C ALA A 324 -18.10 -21.03 -1.75
N GLU A 325 -18.07 -20.55 -0.49
CA GLU A 325 -17.08 -20.96 0.50
C GLU A 325 -17.44 -22.32 1.12
N ALA A 326 -18.72 -22.58 1.38
CA ALA A 326 -19.20 -23.89 1.84
C ALA A 326 -19.12 -24.96 0.73
N GLU A 327 -19.34 -24.60 -0.54
CA GLU A 327 -19.06 -25.50 -1.68
C GLU A 327 -17.57 -25.76 -1.82
N ALA A 328 -16.70 -24.78 -1.62
CA ALA A 328 -15.25 -24.99 -1.63
C ALA A 328 -14.74 -25.82 -0.45
N GLU A 329 -15.36 -25.71 0.74
CA GLU A 329 -15.07 -26.57 1.89
C GLU A 329 -15.79 -27.93 1.77
N ALA A 330 -17.04 -27.98 1.27
CA ALA A 330 -17.79 -29.21 1.07
C ALA A 330 -17.30 -30.00 -0.16
N GLU A 331 -16.76 -29.36 -1.22
CA GLU A 331 -16.05 -30.07 -2.30
C GLU A 331 -14.74 -30.70 -1.79
N ALA A 332 -14.10 -30.12 -0.78
CA ALA A 332 -12.98 -30.77 -0.11
C ALA A 332 -13.42 -31.97 0.76
N GLU A 333 -14.66 -32.00 1.27
CA GLU A 333 -15.21 -33.10 2.04
C GLU A 333 -16.15 -34.04 1.24
N ALA A 334 -16.86 -33.54 0.20
CA ALA A 334 -17.88 -34.30 -0.54
C ALA A 334 -17.39 -35.00 -1.82
N GLU A 335 -16.10 -34.84 -2.18
CA GLU A 335 -15.47 -35.82 -3.09
C GLU A 335 -15.36 -37.25 -2.49
N ALA A 336 -15.86 -37.40 -1.24
CA ALA A 336 -15.96 -38.72 -0.60
C ALA A 336 -17.32 -39.40 -0.74
N GLU A 337 -18.41 -38.69 -1.04
CA GLU A 337 -19.75 -39.34 -1.15
C GLU A 337 -20.66 -38.54 -2.11
N ALA A 338 -20.91 -38.99 -3.32
CA ALA A 338 -22.24 -39.10 -3.93
C ALA A 338 -22.26 -39.12 -5.46
N GLU A 339 -22.58 -40.26 -5.96
CA GLU A 339 -23.50 -40.41 -7.11
C GLU A 339 -24.94 -40.32 -6.57
N ALA A 340 -25.79 -39.44 -7.08
CA ALA A 340 -27.16 -39.72 -7.56
C ALA A 340 -28.13 -38.51 -7.50
N GLU A 341 -28.73 -38.27 -8.63
CA GLU A 341 -30.09 -37.80 -8.94
C GLU A 341 -30.40 -36.34 -9.18
N ALA A 342 -30.89 -36.15 -10.40
CA ALA A 342 -31.31 -34.92 -11.08
C ALA A 342 -32.67 -34.38 -10.62
N GLY A 343 -32.84 -33.09 -10.72
CA GLY A 343 -34.15 -32.45 -10.81
C GLY A 343 -34.17 -30.94 -10.54
N GLY A 344 -34.28 -30.13 -11.61
CA GLY A 344 -34.98 -28.84 -11.60
C GLY A 344 -34.15 -27.61 -11.24
N GLU A 345 -33.58 -26.95 -12.25
CA GLU A 345 -32.84 -25.68 -12.12
C GLU A 345 -33.74 -24.46 -11.88
N PRO A 346 -33.34 -23.53 -10.98
CA PRO A 346 -33.52 -22.11 -11.22
C PRO A 346 -32.30 -21.56 -11.98
N SER A 347 -32.50 -20.74 -13.01
CA SER A 347 -31.44 -20.07 -13.75
C SER A 347 -30.48 -19.36 -12.80
N PRO A 348 -29.19 -19.63 -12.81
CA PRO A 348 -28.23 -18.99 -11.89
C PRO A 348 -28.15 -17.50 -12.26
N GLY A 349 -28.52 -16.64 -11.32
CA GLY A 349 -28.25 -15.22 -11.39
C GLY A 349 -26.75 -15.00 -11.55
N ARG A 350 -26.37 -14.30 -12.63
CA ARG A 350 -24.96 -13.99 -12.94
C ARG A 350 -24.27 -13.36 -11.74
N LEU A 351 -23.22 -13.98 -11.21
CA LEU A 351 -22.42 -13.39 -10.15
C LEU A 351 -21.79 -12.07 -10.63
N PRO A 352 -21.90 -10.98 -9.87
CA PRO A 352 -21.29 -9.71 -10.24
C PRO A 352 -19.76 -9.85 -10.30
N VAL A 353 -19.13 -9.25 -11.31
CA VAL A 353 -17.68 -9.23 -11.41
C VAL A 353 -17.09 -8.40 -10.27
N ARG A 354 -16.19 -8.98 -9.48
CA ARG A 354 -15.47 -8.27 -8.41
C ARG A 354 -14.32 -7.48 -9.03
N LEU A 355 -14.35 -6.17 -8.93
CA LEU A 355 -13.36 -5.28 -9.51
C LEU A 355 -12.61 -4.50 -8.41
N ILE A 356 -11.31 -4.35 -8.57
CA ILE A 356 -10.53 -3.42 -7.73
C ILE A 356 -10.99 -2.01 -8.08
N THR A 357 -11.46 -1.27 -7.07
CA THR A 357 -12.05 0.07 -7.20
C THR A 357 -11.15 1.17 -6.71
N ASP A 358 -10.21 0.86 -5.82
CA ASP A 358 -9.15 1.79 -5.41
C ASP A 358 -7.85 1.07 -5.06
N VAL A 359 -6.74 1.78 -5.27
CA VAL A 359 -5.41 1.44 -4.80
C VAL A 359 -4.80 2.65 -4.12
N TYR A 360 -4.40 2.51 -2.87
CA TYR A 360 -3.77 3.56 -2.11
C TYR A 360 -2.42 3.08 -1.55
N THR A 361 -1.35 3.78 -1.90
CA THR A 361 0.02 3.37 -1.54
C THR A 361 0.64 4.40 -0.61
N THR A 362 1.20 3.92 0.50
CA THR A 362 1.89 4.73 1.51
C THR A 362 3.31 4.21 1.75
N ASP A 363 4.13 4.95 2.48
CA ASP A 363 5.30 4.35 3.09
C ASP A 363 4.89 3.31 4.15
N ALA A 364 5.80 2.40 4.47
CA ALA A 364 5.49 1.26 5.34
C ALA A 364 5.08 1.65 6.78
N THR A 365 5.42 2.86 7.25
CA THR A 365 5.17 3.29 8.63
C THR A 365 3.79 3.90 8.84
N VAL A 366 3.05 4.19 7.77
CA VAL A 366 1.72 4.80 7.87
C VAL A 366 0.73 3.77 8.44
N PRO A 367 0.08 4.05 9.58
CA PRO A 367 -0.94 3.17 10.14
C PRO A 367 -2.17 3.09 9.23
N ASP A 368 -2.83 1.93 9.18
CA ASP A 368 -3.99 1.68 8.32
C ASP A 368 -5.15 2.65 8.60
N VAL A 369 -5.31 3.08 9.85
CA VAL A 369 -6.30 4.11 10.22
C VAL A 369 -6.13 5.42 9.44
N ASN A 370 -4.92 5.76 9.02
CA ASN A 370 -4.66 6.97 8.23
C ASN A 370 -4.97 6.78 6.73
N ALA A 371 -5.21 5.56 6.28
CA ALA A 371 -5.60 5.27 4.89
C ALA A 371 -7.13 5.34 4.70
N THR A 372 -7.93 5.20 5.76
CA THR A 372 -9.40 5.11 5.67
C THR A 372 -10.02 6.32 4.97
N ALA A 373 -9.76 7.53 5.45
CA ALA A 373 -10.33 8.74 4.86
C ALA A 373 -9.84 8.98 3.41
N PRO A 374 -8.54 8.89 3.09
CA PRO A 374 -8.07 9.00 1.71
C PRO A 374 -8.68 7.97 0.74
N VAL A 375 -8.87 6.72 1.17
CA VAL A 375 -9.52 5.68 0.34
C VAL A 375 -10.97 6.05 0.08
N GLN A 376 -11.73 6.44 1.11
CA GLN A 376 -13.13 6.85 0.94
C GLN A 376 -13.27 8.11 0.08
N GLU A 377 -12.37 9.08 0.22
CA GLU A 377 -12.32 10.28 -0.64
C GLU A 377 -12.00 9.93 -2.10
N ASN A 378 -11.03 9.03 -2.33
CA ASN A 378 -10.72 8.53 -3.65
C ASN A 378 -11.92 7.87 -4.32
N LEU A 379 -12.65 7.02 -3.60
CA LEU A 379 -13.87 6.36 -4.09
C LEU A 379 -14.97 7.38 -4.39
N ALA A 380 -15.19 8.33 -3.48
CA ALA A 380 -16.21 9.38 -3.66
C ALA A 380 -15.92 10.27 -4.88
N THR A 381 -14.67 10.68 -5.07
CA THR A 381 -14.24 11.51 -6.21
C THR A 381 -14.51 10.83 -7.56
N ARG A 382 -14.48 9.48 -7.60
CA ARG A 382 -14.77 8.68 -8.80
C ARG A 382 -16.24 8.28 -8.96
N GLY A 383 -17.12 8.72 -8.06
CA GLY A 383 -18.51 8.30 -8.04
C GLY A 383 -18.70 6.81 -7.68
N LEU A 384 -17.81 6.28 -6.86
CA LEU A 384 -17.79 4.90 -6.37
C LEU A 384 -17.90 4.82 -4.85
N ALA A 385 -18.37 5.88 -4.16
CA ALA A 385 -18.54 5.87 -2.72
C ALA A 385 -19.42 4.67 -2.30
N PRO A 386 -18.93 3.79 -1.37
CA PRO A 386 -19.71 2.63 -0.95
C PRO A 386 -20.84 3.02 -0.02
N GLY A 387 -21.95 2.27 -0.03
CA GLY A 387 -22.95 2.28 1.04
C GLY A 387 -22.43 1.54 2.28
N GLU A 388 -21.69 0.45 2.06
CA GLU A 388 -21.05 -0.34 3.11
C GLU A 388 -19.57 -0.54 2.80
N HIS A 389 -18.71 -0.23 3.78
CA HIS A 389 -17.26 -0.37 3.66
C HIS A 389 -16.71 -1.34 4.72
N TYR A 390 -16.24 -2.49 4.27
CA TYR A 390 -15.73 -3.59 5.09
C TYR A 390 -14.22 -3.42 5.31
N LEU A 391 -13.80 -3.34 6.56
CA LEU A 391 -12.43 -3.00 6.96
C LEU A 391 -11.97 -3.86 8.14
N ASP A 392 -10.66 -4.11 8.25
CA ASP A 392 -10.13 -4.76 9.45
C ASP A 392 -10.05 -3.82 10.66
N ALA A 393 -9.71 -4.38 11.83
CA ALA A 393 -9.60 -3.63 13.10
C ALA A 393 -8.48 -2.57 13.12
N GLY A 394 -7.64 -2.50 12.11
CA GLY A 394 -6.57 -1.52 11.96
C GLY A 394 -7.03 -0.18 11.40
N TYR A 395 -8.16 -0.16 10.70
CA TYR A 395 -8.67 1.01 9.97
C TYR A 395 -9.57 1.95 10.79
N PRO A 396 -10.41 1.48 11.72
CA PRO A 396 -11.40 2.34 12.36
C PRO A 396 -10.82 3.24 13.46
N SER A 397 -11.40 4.41 13.57
CA SER A 397 -11.43 5.22 14.80
C SER A 397 -12.84 5.77 14.98
N ALA A 398 -13.20 6.18 16.19
CA ALA A 398 -14.53 6.74 16.45
C ALA A 398 -14.83 7.96 15.53
N ALA A 399 -13.82 8.79 15.31
CA ALA A 399 -13.94 9.97 14.44
C ALA A 399 -14.18 9.58 12.98
N LEU A 400 -13.49 8.55 12.48
CA LEU A 400 -13.65 8.05 11.10
C LEU A 400 -15.01 7.38 10.89
N VAL A 401 -15.47 6.57 11.84
CA VAL A 401 -16.81 5.94 11.79
C VAL A 401 -17.89 7.01 11.70
N ARG A 402 -17.77 8.08 12.51
CA ARG A 402 -18.70 9.20 12.46
C ARG A 402 -18.62 9.94 11.12
N ALA A 403 -17.42 10.31 10.68
CA ALA A 403 -17.22 11.04 9.42
C ALA A 403 -17.73 10.25 8.21
N ALA A 404 -17.53 8.94 8.20
CA ALA A 404 -18.06 8.05 7.16
C ALA A 404 -19.59 8.03 7.18
N SER A 405 -20.22 7.92 8.37
CA SER A 405 -21.67 7.96 8.53
C SER A 405 -22.28 9.28 8.05
N GLU A 406 -21.61 10.42 8.31
CA GLU A 406 -22.02 11.73 7.81
C GLU A 406 -21.99 11.82 6.25
N GLN A 407 -21.18 10.97 5.62
CA GLN A 407 -21.10 10.82 4.16
C GLN A 407 -22.02 9.69 3.61
N GLY A 408 -22.84 9.07 4.44
CA GLY A 408 -23.70 7.96 4.06
C GLY A 408 -22.99 6.62 3.93
N ILE A 409 -21.76 6.49 4.44
CA ILE A 409 -20.97 5.25 4.40
C ILE A 409 -21.10 4.52 5.74
N THR A 410 -21.62 3.30 5.72
CA THR A 410 -21.62 2.40 6.86
C THR A 410 -20.30 1.63 6.91
N MET A 411 -19.47 1.92 7.93
CA MET A 411 -18.25 1.15 8.15
C MET A 411 -18.54 -0.15 8.88
N VAL A 412 -18.34 -1.29 8.22
CA VAL A 412 -18.46 -2.63 8.80
C VAL A 412 -17.06 -3.08 9.22
N THR A 413 -16.72 -2.89 10.49
CA THR A 413 -15.35 -3.07 10.97
C THR A 413 -15.34 -3.39 12.48
N PRO A 414 -14.46 -4.32 12.94
CA PRO A 414 -14.37 -4.61 14.37
C PRO A 414 -13.78 -3.41 15.12
N LEU A 415 -14.50 -2.91 16.08
CA LEU A 415 -13.99 -1.91 17.00
C LEU A 415 -13.22 -2.60 18.13
N ARG A 416 -12.04 -2.10 18.42
CA ARG A 416 -11.20 -2.66 19.50
C ARG A 416 -11.99 -2.70 20.81
N PRO A 417 -11.94 -3.84 21.53
CA PRO A 417 -12.57 -3.95 22.85
C PRO A 417 -11.89 -2.99 23.84
N ASP A 418 -12.50 -2.85 25.00
CA ASP A 418 -11.83 -2.16 26.11
C ASP A 418 -10.60 -2.97 26.54
N THR A 419 -9.42 -2.38 26.39
CA THR A 419 -8.12 -3.02 26.72
C THR A 419 -7.66 -2.69 28.15
N SER A 420 -8.53 -2.08 28.98
CA SER A 420 -8.17 -1.81 30.38
C SER A 420 -7.85 -3.12 31.12
N PRO A 421 -6.99 -3.07 32.16
CA PRO A 421 -6.69 -4.25 32.96
C PRO A 421 -7.96 -4.94 33.53
N GLN A 422 -8.97 -4.14 33.84
CA GLN A 422 -10.25 -4.63 34.38
C GLN A 422 -11.06 -5.39 33.33
N ALA A 423 -11.09 -4.89 32.09
CA ALA A 423 -11.76 -5.60 30.98
C ALA A 423 -11.03 -6.90 30.59
N ARG A 424 -9.68 -6.91 30.68
CA ARG A 424 -8.89 -8.11 30.39
C ARG A 424 -9.01 -9.18 31.48
N ALA A 425 -9.19 -8.78 32.74
CA ALA A 425 -9.30 -9.70 33.85
C ALA A 425 -10.66 -10.42 33.91
N ASP A 426 -11.66 -9.94 33.17
CA ASP A 426 -13.06 -10.44 33.13
C ASP A 426 -13.76 -10.60 34.50
N THR A 427 -13.12 -10.13 35.55
CA THR A 427 -13.57 -10.19 36.95
C THR A 427 -13.64 -8.81 37.61
N GLY A 428 -13.24 -7.78 36.86
CA GLY A 428 -13.13 -6.43 37.36
C GLY A 428 -14.25 -5.50 36.88
N TYR A 429 -14.27 -4.32 37.44
CA TYR A 429 -15.17 -3.27 36.98
C TYR A 429 -14.59 -2.53 35.78
N ALA A 430 -14.86 -3.08 34.58
CA ALA A 430 -14.56 -2.43 33.33
C ALA A 430 -15.40 -1.16 33.13
N LYS A 431 -15.12 -0.39 32.08
CA LYS A 431 -15.74 0.91 31.83
C LYS A 431 -17.27 0.82 31.62
N ASP A 432 -17.73 -0.23 31.03
CA ASP A 432 -19.14 -0.53 30.74
C ASP A 432 -19.98 -0.85 32.01
N ALA A 433 -19.34 -1.26 33.10
CA ALA A 433 -20.01 -1.45 34.39
C ALA A 433 -20.44 -0.12 35.04
N PHE A 434 -19.96 1.02 34.55
CA PHE A 434 -20.26 2.34 35.10
C PHE A 434 -21.43 3.01 34.37
N ARG A 435 -22.38 3.57 35.10
CA ARG A 435 -23.52 4.30 34.53
C ARG A 435 -23.20 5.77 34.37
N ILE A 436 -23.25 6.28 33.14
CA ILE A 436 -22.90 7.66 32.79
C ILE A 436 -24.19 8.48 32.67
N ASP A 437 -24.34 9.52 33.52
CA ASP A 437 -25.33 10.56 33.33
C ASP A 437 -24.72 11.78 32.64
N TRP A 438 -24.97 11.88 31.35
CA TRP A 438 -24.42 12.94 30.49
C TRP A 438 -25.03 14.32 30.80
N LYS A 439 -26.30 14.35 31.30
CA LYS A 439 -27.00 15.60 31.64
C LYS A 439 -26.50 16.16 32.97
N ALA A 440 -26.38 15.30 33.98
CA ALA A 440 -25.84 15.67 35.28
C ALA A 440 -24.30 15.81 35.26
N ARG A 441 -23.62 15.35 34.20
CA ARG A 441 -22.14 15.26 34.11
C ARG A 441 -21.55 14.45 35.27
N GLN A 442 -22.15 13.31 35.55
CA GLN A 442 -21.77 12.41 36.62
C GLN A 442 -21.69 10.96 36.13
N VAL A 443 -20.88 10.18 36.84
CA VAL A 443 -20.79 8.74 36.62
C VAL A 443 -21.05 8.02 37.95
N ARG A 444 -21.90 7.00 37.93
CA ARG A 444 -22.18 6.14 39.07
C ARG A 444 -21.42 4.84 38.92
N CYS A 445 -20.59 4.47 39.90
CA CYS A 445 -19.88 3.21 39.91
C CYS A 445 -20.81 2.03 40.28
N PRO A 446 -20.42 0.76 40.04
CA PRO A 446 -21.20 -0.42 40.38
C PRO A 446 -21.58 -0.50 41.87
N GLU A 447 -20.71 0.00 42.76
CA GLU A 447 -20.97 0.09 44.23
C GLU A 447 -21.84 1.29 44.61
N GLY A 448 -22.47 1.96 43.64
CA GLY A 448 -23.45 3.02 43.86
C GLY A 448 -22.90 4.40 44.20
N ARG A 449 -21.58 4.60 44.22
CA ARG A 449 -20.96 5.90 44.46
C ARG A 449 -20.93 6.75 43.20
N THR A 450 -21.13 8.07 43.37
CA THR A 450 -21.14 9.04 42.29
C THR A 450 -19.77 9.71 42.13
N SER A 451 -19.36 10.00 40.93
CA SER A 451 -18.10 10.70 40.63
C SER A 451 -18.04 12.09 41.27
N SER A 452 -16.87 12.48 41.74
CA SER A 452 -16.59 13.79 42.33
C SER A 452 -16.10 14.84 41.33
N GLY A 453 -15.61 14.39 40.18
CA GLY A 453 -15.06 15.25 39.12
C GLY A 453 -15.49 14.85 37.71
N TRP A 454 -15.60 15.88 36.82
CA TRP A 454 -15.92 15.73 35.42
C TRP A 454 -15.16 16.81 34.65
N TYR A 455 -14.05 16.45 33.96
CA TYR A 455 -13.12 17.40 33.37
C TYR A 455 -13.00 17.18 31.88
N PRO A 456 -13.54 18.06 31.03
CA PRO A 456 -13.19 18.08 29.61
C PRO A 456 -11.70 18.38 29.46
N VAL A 457 -11.00 17.54 28.69
CA VAL A 457 -9.55 17.63 28.48
C VAL A 457 -9.22 17.29 27.02
N ARG A 458 -8.04 17.68 26.58
CA ARG A 458 -7.50 17.24 25.30
C ARG A 458 -6.32 16.29 25.56
N GLN A 459 -6.46 15.04 25.15
CA GLN A 459 -5.42 14.01 25.30
C GLN A 459 -5.05 13.44 23.95
N HIS A 460 -3.74 13.35 23.67
CA HIS A 460 -3.22 12.82 22.40
C HIS A 460 -3.85 13.45 21.14
N GLY A 461 -4.19 14.75 21.23
CA GLY A 461 -4.79 15.49 20.12
C GLY A 461 -6.32 15.32 20.00
N HIS A 462 -6.98 14.55 20.85
CA HIS A 462 -8.42 14.29 20.83
C HIS A 462 -9.11 14.83 22.08
N ASP A 463 -10.37 15.24 21.93
CA ASP A 463 -11.19 15.65 23.05
C ASP A 463 -11.61 14.43 23.87
N ALA A 464 -11.48 14.54 25.17
CA ALA A 464 -11.82 13.50 26.13
C ALA A 464 -12.42 14.11 27.39
N ILE A 465 -13.03 13.27 28.22
CA ILE A 465 -13.59 13.65 29.51
C ILE A 465 -12.97 12.76 30.56
N VAL A 466 -12.24 13.36 31.50
CA VAL A 466 -11.72 12.65 32.67
C VAL A 466 -12.72 12.74 33.78
N VAL A 467 -13.06 11.60 34.36
CA VAL A 467 -14.00 11.46 35.47
C VAL A 467 -13.27 10.85 36.65
N ASP A 468 -13.30 11.53 37.80
CA ASP A 468 -12.68 11.09 39.05
C ASP A 468 -13.72 10.72 40.12
N PHE A 469 -13.35 9.75 40.97
CA PHE A 469 -14.10 9.38 42.16
C PHE A 469 -13.35 9.82 43.43
N ALA A 470 -14.11 10.21 44.46
CA ALA A 470 -13.51 10.67 45.70
C ALA A 470 -12.72 9.57 46.40
N ARG A 471 -11.59 9.96 46.99
CA ARG A 471 -10.72 9.03 47.72
C ARG A 471 -11.41 8.44 48.96
N SER A 472 -12.28 9.22 49.61
CA SER A 472 -13.14 8.78 50.73
C SER A 472 -14.06 7.63 50.35
N ASP A 473 -14.52 7.58 49.10
CA ASP A 473 -15.41 6.54 48.61
C ASP A 473 -14.63 5.30 48.09
N CYS A 474 -13.51 5.51 47.42
CA CYS A 474 -12.75 4.43 46.80
C CYS A 474 -11.84 3.66 47.78
N ARG A 475 -11.22 4.34 48.78
CA ARG A 475 -10.32 3.70 49.75
C ARG A 475 -10.97 2.59 50.58
N PRO A 476 -12.14 2.80 51.19
CA PRO A 476 -12.83 1.78 51.98
C PRO A 476 -13.65 0.80 51.13
N CYS A 477 -13.68 0.95 49.80
CA CYS A 477 -14.48 0.13 48.90
C CYS A 477 -14.00 -1.33 48.90
N PRO A 478 -14.87 -2.31 49.16
CA PRO A 478 -14.51 -3.72 49.19
C PRO A 478 -14.08 -4.24 47.78
N ALA A 479 -14.62 -3.65 46.72
CA ALA A 479 -14.30 -4.01 45.32
C ALA A 479 -13.12 -3.21 44.76
N ARG A 480 -12.32 -2.52 45.58
CA ARG A 480 -11.26 -1.63 45.12
C ARG A 480 -10.22 -2.35 44.25
N GLU A 481 -9.80 -3.54 44.61
CA GLU A 481 -8.78 -4.30 43.90
C GLU A 481 -9.26 -4.74 42.52
N GLN A 482 -10.53 -5.03 42.36
CA GLN A 482 -11.15 -5.34 41.07
C GLN A 482 -11.40 -4.09 40.21
N CYS A 483 -11.47 -2.91 40.85
CA CYS A 483 -11.83 -1.65 40.21
C CYS A 483 -10.62 -0.83 39.74
N THR A 484 -9.53 -0.76 40.53
CA THR A 484 -8.41 0.09 40.23
C THR A 484 -7.06 -0.42 40.78
N ALA A 485 -6.04 -0.43 39.94
CA ALA A 485 -4.64 -0.66 40.35
C ALA A 485 -3.91 0.66 40.66
N SER A 486 -4.60 1.81 40.68
CA SER A 486 -3.99 3.12 40.88
C SER A 486 -3.32 3.23 42.25
N ARG A 487 -2.07 3.64 42.32
CA ARG A 487 -1.37 3.96 43.58
C ARG A 487 -2.07 5.08 44.38
N ARG A 488 -2.84 5.95 43.73
CA ARG A 488 -3.64 6.99 44.38
C ARG A 488 -4.86 6.41 45.15
N GLY A 489 -5.22 5.15 44.84
CA GLY A 489 -6.34 4.43 45.46
C GLY A 489 -7.71 4.95 45.03
N THR A 490 -7.81 5.63 43.90
CA THR A 490 -9.07 6.13 43.33
C THR A 490 -9.24 5.61 41.92
N ARG A 491 -10.48 5.41 41.49
CA ARG A 491 -10.84 5.13 40.12
C ARG A 491 -10.87 6.43 39.31
N MET A 492 -10.26 6.40 38.14
CA MET A 492 -10.37 7.45 37.13
C MET A 492 -10.82 6.79 35.81
N LEU A 493 -11.78 7.41 35.15
CA LEU A 493 -12.25 7.00 33.84
C LEU A 493 -11.92 8.08 32.80
N THR A 494 -11.51 7.68 31.63
CA THR A 494 -11.43 8.57 30.47
C THR A 494 -12.53 8.18 29.49
N LEU A 495 -13.48 9.09 29.28
CA LEU A 495 -14.60 8.95 28.36
C LEU A 495 -14.31 9.73 27.09
N GLN A 496 -14.86 9.30 25.98
CA GLN A 496 -14.96 10.13 24.77
C GLN A 496 -16.15 11.09 24.91
N PRO A 497 -16.23 12.15 24.07
CA PRO A 497 -17.43 12.97 23.96
C PRO A 497 -18.69 12.11 23.78
N ARG A 498 -19.81 12.60 24.26
CA ARG A 498 -21.06 11.80 24.37
C ARG A 498 -21.42 11.06 23.09
N GLU A 499 -21.43 11.76 21.98
CA GLU A 499 -21.84 11.19 20.68
C GLU A 499 -20.92 10.05 20.26
N LEU A 500 -19.60 10.26 20.38
CA LEU A 500 -18.61 9.24 20.03
C LEU A 500 -18.68 8.04 20.99
N HIS A 501 -18.90 8.29 22.28
CA HIS A 501 -19.04 7.22 23.27
C HIS A 501 -20.27 6.35 22.98
N GLN A 502 -21.42 6.98 22.69
CA GLN A 502 -22.66 6.28 22.37
C GLN A 502 -22.53 5.47 21.07
N ALA A 503 -21.96 6.06 20.02
CA ALA A 503 -21.72 5.37 18.75
C ALA A 503 -20.81 4.14 18.92
N LEU A 504 -19.69 4.28 19.66
CA LEU A 504 -18.80 3.15 19.94
C LEU A 504 -19.47 2.04 20.76
N THR A 505 -20.30 2.42 21.75
CA THR A 505 -20.99 1.44 22.58
C THR A 505 -22.02 0.66 21.76
N ALA A 506 -22.80 1.35 20.93
CA ALA A 506 -23.76 0.73 20.03
C ALA A 506 -23.07 -0.24 19.05
N ALA A 507 -22.03 0.22 18.36
CA ALA A 507 -21.29 -0.60 17.42
C ALA A 507 -20.62 -1.83 18.08
N ARG A 508 -20.08 -1.68 19.31
CA ARG A 508 -19.53 -2.83 20.07
C ARG A 508 -20.59 -3.84 20.52
N THR A 509 -21.82 -3.40 20.70
CA THR A 509 -22.94 -4.30 21.01
C THR A 509 -23.37 -5.03 19.76
N GLU A 510 -23.52 -4.31 18.65
CA GLU A 510 -23.89 -4.85 17.35
C GLU A 510 -22.92 -5.92 16.86
N GLN A 511 -21.60 -5.68 16.95
CA GLN A 511 -20.57 -6.62 16.47
C GLN A 511 -20.55 -7.97 17.20
N LYS A 512 -21.29 -8.12 18.33
CA LYS A 512 -21.44 -9.39 19.03
C LYS A 512 -22.61 -10.24 18.50
N THR A 513 -23.43 -9.71 17.61
CA THR A 513 -24.56 -10.42 17.03
C THR A 513 -24.14 -11.32 15.88
N ASP A 514 -24.79 -12.48 15.73
CA ASP A 514 -24.54 -13.41 14.63
C ASP A 514 -24.77 -12.75 13.26
N THR A 515 -25.80 -11.90 13.15
CA THR A 515 -26.09 -11.12 11.95
C THR A 515 -24.92 -10.21 11.56
N TRP A 516 -24.29 -9.54 12.50
CA TRP A 516 -23.12 -8.71 12.22
C TRP A 516 -21.90 -9.57 11.84
N GLN A 517 -21.71 -10.72 12.51
CA GLN A 517 -20.60 -11.64 12.20
C GLN A 517 -20.72 -12.18 10.80
N ALA A 518 -21.89 -12.67 10.40
CA ALA A 518 -22.17 -13.13 9.04
C ALA A 518 -21.93 -12.00 8.00
N LYS A 519 -22.40 -10.79 8.31
CA LYS A 519 -22.16 -9.62 7.46
C LYS A 519 -20.67 -9.31 7.33
N TYR A 520 -19.91 -9.36 8.42
CA TYR A 520 -18.48 -9.06 8.43
C TYR A 520 -17.63 -10.11 7.72
N ALA A 521 -18.11 -11.35 7.60
CA ALA A 521 -17.43 -12.42 6.87
C ALA A 521 -17.10 -12.05 5.40
N LEU A 522 -17.92 -11.19 4.77
CA LEU A 522 -17.63 -10.66 3.43
C LEU A 522 -16.25 -10.01 3.30
N ARG A 523 -15.67 -9.53 4.40
CA ARG A 523 -14.34 -8.93 4.40
C ARG A 523 -13.25 -9.93 4.02
N ALA A 524 -13.39 -11.21 4.36
CA ALA A 524 -12.36 -12.23 4.17
C ALA A 524 -11.94 -12.37 2.69
N GLY A 525 -12.86 -12.24 1.76
CA GLY A 525 -12.57 -12.40 0.33
C GLY A 525 -11.55 -11.43 -0.27
N ILE A 526 -11.21 -10.30 0.39
CA ILE A 526 -10.11 -9.42 -0.07
C ILE A 526 -8.75 -10.12 -0.01
N GLU A 527 -8.59 -11.12 0.86
CA GLU A 527 -7.35 -11.89 0.97
C GLU A 527 -7.09 -12.69 -0.31
N GLY A 528 -8.14 -13.23 -0.94
CA GLY A 528 -8.07 -13.85 -2.25
C GLY A 528 -7.60 -12.88 -3.34
N THR A 529 -8.08 -11.65 -3.31
CA THR A 529 -7.63 -10.59 -4.24
C THR A 529 -6.17 -10.22 -4.02
N ILE A 530 -5.71 -10.11 -2.77
CA ILE A 530 -4.30 -9.86 -2.46
C ILE A 530 -3.43 -11.02 -2.94
N ASN A 531 -3.86 -12.27 -2.77
CA ASN A 531 -3.15 -13.44 -3.26
C ASN A 531 -3.10 -13.48 -4.79
N GLN A 532 -4.21 -13.20 -5.49
CA GLN A 532 -4.22 -13.06 -6.94
C GLN A 532 -3.26 -11.96 -7.41
N ALA A 533 -3.25 -10.81 -6.73
CA ALA A 533 -2.34 -9.71 -7.05
C ALA A 533 -0.86 -10.11 -6.84
N LEU A 534 -0.58 -10.94 -5.84
CA LEU A 534 0.75 -11.47 -5.59
C LEU A 534 1.18 -12.42 -6.71
N ASP A 535 0.31 -13.34 -7.09
CA ASP A 535 0.63 -14.40 -8.08
C ASP A 535 0.75 -13.83 -9.50
N VAL A 536 -0.10 -12.86 -9.86
CA VAL A 536 -0.16 -12.29 -11.21
C VAL A 536 0.88 -11.18 -11.40
N THR A 537 0.99 -10.24 -10.44
CA THR A 537 1.78 -9.01 -10.67
C THR A 537 2.99 -8.86 -9.74
N GLY A 538 3.19 -9.82 -8.82
CA GLY A 538 4.25 -9.73 -7.81
C GLY A 538 4.11 -8.50 -6.90
N ILE A 539 2.89 -8.10 -6.54
CA ILE A 539 2.55 -6.80 -5.94
C ILE A 539 3.30 -6.49 -4.64
N ARG A 540 3.78 -7.52 -3.91
CA ARG A 540 4.58 -7.35 -2.68
C ARG A 540 6.03 -6.95 -2.91
N ARG A 541 6.45 -6.78 -4.17
CA ARG A 541 7.78 -6.28 -4.53
C ARG A 541 7.67 -5.05 -5.41
N ALA A 542 8.27 -3.95 -4.94
CA ALA A 542 8.41 -2.76 -5.77
C ALA A 542 9.33 -3.07 -6.96
N ARG A 543 8.87 -2.77 -8.18
CA ARG A 543 9.69 -2.83 -9.41
C ARG A 543 10.52 -1.56 -9.58
N TYR A 544 10.07 -0.47 -8.97
CA TYR A 544 10.62 0.87 -9.14
C TYR A 544 11.00 1.49 -7.80
N ARG A 545 11.79 2.57 -7.85
CA ARG A 545 12.25 3.34 -6.69
C ARG A 545 11.43 4.60 -6.52
N GLY A 546 11.10 4.97 -5.30
CA GLY A 546 10.34 6.14 -4.94
C GLY A 546 8.83 5.91 -4.95
N LEU A 547 8.14 6.49 -3.98
CA LEU A 547 6.71 6.31 -3.74
C LEU A 547 5.84 6.63 -4.98
N PRO A 548 6.08 7.68 -5.77
CA PRO A 548 5.27 7.97 -6.96
C PRO A 548 5.33 6.85 -8.00
N LYS A 549 6.51 6.28 -8.26
CA LYS A 549 6.67 5.16 -9.21
C LYS A 549 6.06 3.86 -8.68
N VAL A 550 6.08 3.65 -7.36
CA VAL A 550 5.41 2.50 -6.75
C VAL A 550 3.88 2.67 -6.80
N ARG A 551 3.35 3.89 -6.63
CA ARG A 551 1.93 4.20 -6.88
C ARG A 551 1.51 3.87 -8.31
N LEU A 552 2.30 4.29 -9.29
CA LEU A 552 2.09 3.96 -10.69
C LEU A 552 2.09 2.43 -10.91
N GLN A 553 3.06 1.72 -10.36
CA GLN A 553 3.10 0.25 -10.42
C GLN A 553 1.79 -0.35 -9.92
N HIS A 554 1.31 0.08 -8.76
CA HIS A 554 0.11 -0.47 -8.15
C HIS A 554 -1.16 -0.15 -8.95
N ALA A 555 -1.23 1.04 -9.56
CA ALA A 555 -2.34 1.39 -10.45
C ALA A 555 -2.38 0.49 -11.71
N PHE A 556 -1.23 0.22 -12.33
CA PHE A 556 -1.15 -0.72 -13.45
C PHE A 556 -1.40 -2.17 -13.03
N SER A 557 -0.94 -2.59 -11.84
CA SER A 557 -1.27 -3.91 -11.28
C SER A 557 -2.78 -4.09 -11.11
N ALA A 558 -3.47 -3.09 -10.55
CA ALA A 558 -4.92 -3.12 -10.39
C ALA A 558 -5.67 -3.11 -11.73
N ALA A 559 -5.21 -2.30 -12.70
CA ALA A 559 -5.77 -2.32 -14.05
C ALA A 559 -5.60 -3.69 -14.72
N ALA A 560 -4.43 -4.31 -14.62
CA ALA A 560 -4.15 -5.63 -15.14
C ALA A 560 -5.04 -6.71 -14.52
N LEU A 561 -5.22 -6.69 -13.20
CA LEU A 561 -6.12 -7.62 -12.50
C LEU A 561 -7.57 -7.44 -12.92
N ASN A 562 -8.05 -6.19 -13.04
CA ASN A 562 -9.40 -5.92 -13.50
C ASN A 562 -9.61 -6.39 -14.94
N VAL A 563 -8.63 -6.21 -15.81
CA VAL A 563 -8.68 -6.70 -17.19
C VAL A 563 -8.77 -8.24 -17.24
N ILE A 564 -7.98 -8.95 -16.42
CA ILE A 564 -8.04 -10.40 -16.32
C ILE A 564 -9.42 -10.86 -15.80
N ARG A 565 -9.98 -10.17 -14.80
CA ARG A 565 -11.29 -10.48 -14.24
C ARG A 565 -12.42 -10.21 -15.23
N LEU A 566 -12.30 -9.13 -16.00
CA LEU A 566 -13.25 -8.82 -17.08
C LEU A 566 -13.19 -9.87 -18.20
N ASP A 567 -12.00 -10.30 -18.60
CA ASP A 567 -11.83 -11.35 -19.61
C ASP A 567 -12.44 -12.68 -19.17
N ALA A 568 -12.19 -13.08 -17.92
CA ALA A 568 -12.83 -14.25 -17.32
C ALA A 568 -14.36 -14.12 -17.28
N HIS A 569 -14.87 -12.94 -16.87
CA HIS A 569 -16.30 -12.65 -16.84
C HIS A 569 -16.95 -12.76 -18.24
N TRP A 570 -16.30 -12.26 -19.28
CA TRP A 570 -16.80 -12.37 -20.66
C TRP A 570 -16.69 -13.80 -21.20
N SER A 571 -15.68 -14.55 -20.82
CA SER A 571 -15.47 -15.93 -21.26
C SER A 571 -16.50 -16.90 -20.66
N THR A 572 -17.12 -16.54 -19.52
CA THR A 572 -18.21 -17.30 -18.91
C THR A 572 -19.59 -16.97 -19.47
N GLU A 573 -19.71 -16.00 -20.39
CA GLU A 573 -20.96 -15.72 -21.09
C GLU A 573 -21.37 -16.92 -21.95
N GLY A 574 -22.23 -17.80 -21.41
CA GLY A 574 -22.76 -18.99 -22.10
C GLY A 574 -22.10 -20.32 -21.75
N THR A 575 -21.19 -20.34 -20.79
CA THR A 575 -20.57 -21.57 -20.30
C THR A 575 -20.85 -21.71 -18.79
N PRO A 576 -21.28 -22.89 -18.30
CA PRO A 576 -21.37 -23.12 -16.86
C PRO A 576 -20.00 -22.89 -16.19
N PRO A 577 -19.97 -22.44 -14.93
CA PRO A 577 -18.73 -22.13 -14.24
C PRO A 577 -17.81 -23.37 -14.29
N ALA A 578 -16.64 -23.18 -14.88
CA ALA A 578 -15.61 -24.21 -14.83
C ALA A 578 -15.16 -24.37 -13.38
N LEU A 579 -15.27 -25.60 -12.89
CA LEU A 579 -14.79 -26.05 -11.58
C LEU A 579 -13.41 -25.46 -11.25
N SER A 580 -13.20 -25.12 -9.99
CA SER A 580 -12.01 -24.48 -9.45
C SER A 580 -10.72 -25.01 -10.08
N ARG A 581 -9.74 -24.13 -10.30
CA ARG A 581 -8.39 -24.56 -10.76
C ARG A 581 -7.74 -25.40 -9.66
N ALA A 582 -8.00 -26.69 -9.70
CA ALA A 582 -7.26 -27.65 -8.91
C ALA A 582 -5.76 -27.43 -9.11
N SER A 583 -4.97 -27.51 -8.05
CA SER A 583 -3.52 -27.33 -8.13
C SER A 583 -2.92 -28.34 -9.11
N ARG A 584 -1.77 -28.03 -9.70
CA ARG A 584 -1.05 -29.00 -10.56
C ARG A 584 -0.80 -30.34 -9.84
N LEU A 585 -0.66 -30.30 -8.52
CA LEU A 585 -0.52 -31.48 -7.68
C LEU A 585 -1.83 -32.28 -7.60
N THR A 586 -2.95 -31.61 -7.47
CA THR A 586 -4.30 -32.23 -7.49
C THR A 586 -4.56 -32.86 -8.86
N HIS A 587 -4.28 -32.17 -9.96
CA HIS A 587 -4.38 -32.78 -11.31
C HIS A 587 -3.46 -33.99 -11.50
N LEU A 588 -2.25 -33.95 -10.92
CA LEU A 588 -1.36 -35.08 -10.95
C LEU A 588 -1.91 -36.24 -10.12
N SER A 589 -2.46 -35.96 -8.95
CA SER A 589 -3.13 -36.96 -8.10
C SER A 589 -4.26 -37.69 -8.84
N TYR A 590 -5.16 -36.94 -9.50
CA TYR A 590 -6.23 -37.53 -10.32
C TYR A 590 -5.70 -38.44 -11.43
N ARG A 591 -4.60 -38.05 -12.11
CA ARG A 591 -3.98 -38.88 -13.15
C ARG A 591 -3.33 -40.16 -12.62
N LEU A 592 -2.96 -40.21 -11.35
CA LEU A 592 -2.34 -41.39 -10.73
C LEU A 592 -3.36 -42.29 -10.06
N THR A 593 -4.58 -41.80 -9.81
CA THR A 593 -5.68 -42.58 -9.20
C THR A 593 -6.72 -43.07 -10.24
N ALA A 594 -6.68 -42.53 -11.46
CA ALA A 594 -7.44 -43.01 -12.62
C ALA A 594 -6.62 -44.05 -13.39
#